data_f29ffc98f16a389486509685bb2f513d
#
_entry.id   f29ffc98f16a389486509685bb2f513d
#
_cell.length_a   1.000
_cell.length_b   1.000
_cell.length_c   1.000
_cell.angle_alpha   90.00
_cell.angle_beta   90.00
_cell.angle_gamma   90.00
#
_symmetry.space_group_name_H-M   'P 1'
#
loop_
_entity.id
_entity.type
_entity.pdbx_description
1 polymer ?
#
loop_
_entity_poly.entity_id
_entity_poly.type
_entity_poly.pdbx_seq_one_letter_code
_entity_poly.pdbx_strand_id
1 'polypeptide(L)'
;MKYFSRIAATAAVLICVISGCGSSNEAAPTSPTTAAGGGKLIVFAAASLKKTFTDIGEQFKTDNPGADVEFNFAGSSDLVAQLTQGAPGDVFASADTKNMDKATQAGLLASDPVNFASNSLTIVVAPGNPKKIASFKDLTQPGLSVVVCAPQVPCGSAAQKVEQAAGVQFNPVSEESQVTDVLTKVTTGQADAGLVYVTDAQGAGDKVTAVSFPEAAGAVNTYPIAVLKQAKNAELARKFVDLVTGEAGQKVLSAAGFAKP
;
A
#
# COMPACT_ATOMS: atom_id res chain seq x y z
N MET A 1 31.18 -55.63 -18.99
CA MET A 1 32.62 -55.42 -19.19
C MET A 1 33.01 -54.25 -18.31
N LYS A 2 33.54 -54.54 -17.10
CA LYS A 2 34.96 -54.55 -16.70
C LYS A 2 35.62 -53.21 -17.09
N TYR A 3 36.13 -52.35 -16.21
CA TYR A 3 37.21 -52.62 -15.21
C TYR A 3 37.18 -51.64 -14.04
N PHE A 4 37.51 -52.17 -12.91
CA PHE A 4 38.01 -51.57 -11.69
C PHE A 4 39.36 -50.85 -11.88
N SER A 5 39.65 -49.80 -11.12
CA SER A 5 40.98 -49.62 -10.53
C SER A 5 40.95 -48.79 -9.27
N ARG A 6 41.36 -49.39 -8.20
CA ARG A 6 41.68 -48.82 -6.88
C ARG A 6 43.16 -48.43 -6.88
N ILE A 7 43.53 -47.33 -6.29
CA ILE A 7 44.87 -47.15 -5.69
C ILE A 7 44.70 -46.39 -4.35
N ALA A 8 45.22 -47.04 -3.32
CA ALA A 8 45.40 -46.55 -1.94
C ALA A 8 46.88 -46.22 -1.69
N ALA A 9 47.13 -45.46 -0.69
CA ALA A 9 48.34 -45.31 0.13
C ALA A 9 48.79 -43.83 0.23
N THR A 10 49.29 -43.25 1.30
CA THR A 10 49.75 -43.63 2.61
C THR A 10 49.98 -42.39 3.44
N ALA A 11 49.90 -42.53 4.76
CA ALA A 11 50.10 -41.57 5.83
C ALA A 11 51.53 -40.97 5.89
N ALA A 12 51.64 -39.73 6.40
CA ALA A 12 52.84 -39.29 7.13
C ALA A 12 52.43 -38.28 8.22
N VAL A 13 52.60 -38.74 9.45
CA VAL A 13 52.53 -37.96 10.72
C VAL A 13 53.82 -37.19 10.87
N LEU A 14 53.73 -35.90 11.14
CA LEU A 14 54.85 -35.15 11.71
C LEU A 14 54.35 -34.31 12.89
N ILE A 15 54.73 -34.75 14.09
CA ILE A 15 54.54 -34.07 15.35
C ILE A 15 55.67 -33.06 15.54
N CYS A 16 55.38 -31.80 15.68
CA CYS A 16 56.29 -30.79 16.27
C CYS A 16 55.64 -30.15 17.47
N VAL A 17 56.10 -30.52 18.64
CA VAL A 17 55.82 -29.88 19.92
C VAL A 17 56.76 -28.69 20.08
N ILE A 18 56.22 -27.47 20.18
CA ILE A 18 56.98 -26.34 20.74
C ILE A 18 56.12 -25.72 21.85
N SER A 19 56.59 -25.87 23.07
CA SER A 19 56.13 -25.19 24.26
C SER A 19 56.58 -23.73 24.21
N GLY A 20 55.62 -22.79 24.34
CA GLY A 20 55.91 -21.37 24.54
C GLY A 20 54.89 -20.79 25.50
N CYS A 21 55.21 -20.63 26.77
CA CYS A 21 54.48 -19.80 27.73
C CYS A 21 54.51 -18.35 27.33
N GLY A 22 53.34 -17.72 27.29
CA GLY A 22 53.22 -16.26 27.09
C GLY A 22 51.81 -15.78 27.41
N SER A 23 51.67 -15.16 28.55
CA SER A 23 50.65 -14.25 29.11
C SER A 23 49.27 -14.18 28.45
N SER A 24 48.32 -14.63 29.23
CA SER A 24 46.88 -14.37 29.11
C SER A 24 46.59 -12.87 29.08
N ASN A 25 46.06 -12.44 27.92
CA ASN A 25 45.23 -11.22 27.83
C ASN A 25 43.88 -11.71 27.30
N GLU A 26 42.96 -11.99 28.22
CA GLU A 26 41.58 -12.33 27.90
C GLU A 26 40.92 -11.10 27.24
N ALA A 27 40.94 -11.06 25.92
CA ALA A 27 40.01 -10.21 25.18
C ALA A 27 38.60 -10.82 25.38
N ALA A 28 37.77 -10.10 26.11
CA ALA A 28 36.36 -10.39 26.22
C ALA A 28 35.76 -10.60 24.83
N PRO A 29 34.84 -11.58 24.64
CA PRO A 29 34.16 -11.71 23.36
C PRO A 29 33.36 -10.41 23.10
N THR A 30 33.79 -9.64 22.14
CA THR A 30 32.96 -8.59 21.55
C THR A 30 31.76 -9.31 20.96
N SER A 31 30.63 -9.25 21.65
CA SER A 31 29.32 -9.58 21.08
C SER A 31 29.22 -8.83 19.76
N PRO A 32 28.81 -9.48 18.67
CA PRO A 32 28.55 -8.74 17.45
C PRO A 32 27.48 -7.71 17.77
N THR A 33 27.84 -6.44 17.74
CA THR A 33 26.88 -5.37 17.70
C THR A 33 26.02 -5.67 16.48
N THR A 34 24.81 -6.13 16.69
CA THR A 34 23.77 -6.25 15.66
C THR A 34 23.70 -4.86 15.06
N ALA A 35 24.21 -4.72 13.84
CA ALA A 35 24.08 -3.51 13.06
C ALA A 35 22.59 -3.15 13.01
N ALA A 36 22.27 -2.00 13.55
CA ALA A 36 20.91 -1.52 13.66
C ALA A 36 20.23 -1.56 12.29
N GLY A 37 19.24 -2.45 12.13
CA GLY A 37 18.01 -2.18 11.43
C GLY A 37 18.03 -1.89 9.94
N GLY A 38 19.08 -2.20 9.18
CA GLY A 38 19.04 -2.13 7.72
C GLY A 38 18.32 -3.34 7.12
N GLY A 39 17.46 -3.11 6.14
CA GLY A 39 16.75 -4.17 5.42
C GLY A 39 15.72 -3.63 4.45
N LYS A 40 15.27 -4.48 3.53
CA LYS A 40 14.22 -4.13 2.59
C LYS A 40 12.85 -4.39 3.22
N LEU A 41 11.97 -3.39 3.12
CA LEU A 41 10.56 -3.46 3.51
C LEU A 41 9.70 -3.35 2.25
N ILE A 42 8.81 -4.31 2.02
CA ILE A 42 7.89 -4.32 0.88
C ILE A 42 6.48 -4.00 1.39
N VAL A 43 5.95 -2.86 0.97
CA VAL A 43 4.65 -2.34 1.38
C VAL A 43 3.65 -2.41 0.23
N PHE A 44 2.61 -3.21 0.40
CA PHE A 44 1.46 -3.26 -0.50
C PHE A 44 0.45 -2.21 -0.03
N ALA A 45 0.26 -1.16 -0.78
CA ALA A 45 -0.58 -0.03 -0.38
C ALA A 45 -1.56 0.38 -1.48
N ALA A 46 -2.78 0.72 -1.07
CA ALA A 46 -3.81 1.21 -1.99
C ALA A 46 -3.30 2.39 -2.82
N ALA A 47 -3.69 2.45 -4.10
CA ALA A 47 -3.23 3.46 -5.06
C ALA A 47 -3.46 4.91 -4.59
N SER A 48 -4.55 5.17 -3.86
CA SER A 48 -4.87 6.47 -3.25
C SER A 48 -3.87 6.91 -2.17
N LEU A 49 -3.08 5.98 -1.62
CA LEU A 49 -2.04 6.27 -0.62
C LEU A 49 -0.69 6.64 -1.26
N LYS A 50 -0.55 6.55 -2.58
CA LYS A 50 0.76 6.66 -3.25
C LYS A 50 1.55 7.89 -2.81
N LYS A 51 0.95 9.07 -2.86
CA LYS A 51 1.64 10.31 -2.49
C LYS A 51 2.07 10.30 -1.02
N THR A 52 1.12 10.09 -0.11
CA THR A 52 1.38 10.13 1.34
C THR A 52 2.33 9.04 1.81
N PHE A 53 2.21 7.82 1.27
CA PHE A 53 3.10 6.71 1.65
C PHE A 53 4.50 6.87 1.08
N THR A 54 4.65 7.52 -0.09
CA THR A 54 5.98 7.90 -0.58
C THR A 54 6.64 8.89 0.39
N ASP A 55 5.93 9.95 0.82
CA ASP A 55 6.43 10.94 1.77
C ASP A 55 6.77 10.29 3.12
N ILE A 56 5.89 9.41 3.64
CA ILE A 56 6.12 8.65 4.89
C ILE A 56 7.31 7.68 4.73
N GLY A 57 7.47 7.05 3.56
CA GLY A 57 8.57 6.15 3.28
C GLY A 57 9.93 6.86 3.28
N GLU A 58 10.01 8.08 2.78
CA GLU A 58 11.24 8.90 2.88
C GLU A 58 11.56 9.28 4.33
N GLN A 59 10.55 9.64 5.13
CA GLN A 59 10.72 9.86 6.56
C GLN A 59 11.20 8.59 7.26
N PHE A 60 10.58 7.44 6.95
CA PHE A 60 10.95 6.15 7.52
C PHE A 60 12.42 5.78 7.26
N LYS A 61 12.91 6.00 6.04
CA LYS A 61 14.33 5.76 5.69
C LYS A 61 15.26 6.69 6.46
N THR A 62 14.85 7.93 6.70
CA THR A 62 15.61 8.89 7.50
C THR A 62 15.72 8.42 8.96
N ASP A 63 14.63 7.93 9.53
CA ASP A 63 14.56 7.49 10.93
C ASP A 63 15.16 6.09 11.15
N ASN A 64 15.34 5.30 10.07
CA ASN A 64 15.91 3.95 10.10
C ASN A 64 17.04 3.81 9.09
N PRO A 65 18.27 4.31 9.40
CA PRO A 65 19.40 4.27 8.48
C PRO A 65 19.71 2.85 8.00
N GLY A 66 19.82 2.69 6.67
CA GLY A 66 20.03 1.39 6.02
C GLY A 66 18.74 0.63 5.70
N ALA A 67 17.57 1.13 6.08
CA ALA A 67 16.28 0.61 5.61
C ALA A 67 15.99 1.10 4.19
N ASP A 68 15.47 0.20 3.34
CA ASP A 68 14.91 0.52 2.03
C ASP A 68 13.42 0.16 2.02
N VAL A 69 12.57 1.04 1.48
CA VAL A 69 11.12 0.83 1.39
C VAL A 69 10.71 0.77 -0.06
N GLU A 70 10.21 -0.39 -0.46
CA GLU A 70 9.64 -0.62 -1.77
C GLU A 70 8.12 -0.68 -1.67
N PHE A 71 7.44 0.10 -2.52
CA PHE A 71 5.98 0.12 -2.56
C PHE A 71 5.43 -0.60 -3.79
N ASN A 72 4.41 -1.43 -3.57
CA ASN A 72 3.51 -1.93 -4.61
C ASN A 72 2.18 -1.18 -4.47
N PHE A 73 1.93 -0.21 -5.36
CA PHE A 73 0.69 0.57 -5.37
C PHE A 73 -0.26 0.03 -6.43
N ALA A 74 -1.45 -0.40 -6.00
CA ALA A 74 -2.54 -0.86 -6.87
C ALA A 74 -3.91 -0.72 -6.18
N GLY A 75 -4.99 -1.12 -6.83
CA GLY A 75 -6.28 -1.30 -6.16
C GLY A 75 -6.18 -2.34 -5.04
N SER A 76 -6.83 -2.10 -3.91
CA SER A 76 -6.74 -3.01 -2.75
C SER A 76 -7.21 -4.43 -3.07
N SER A 77 -8.16 -4.60 -3.99
CA SER A 77 -8.60 -5.90 -4.50
C SER A 77 -7.48 -6.68 -5.19
N ASP A 78 -6.68 -6.00 -6.01
CA ASP A 78 -5.58 -6.61 -6.74
C ASP A 78 -4.41 -6.92 -5.79
N LEU A 79 -4.15 -6.02 -4.83
CA LEU A 79 -3.12 -6.23 -3.81
C LEU A 79 -3.41 -7.47 -2.96
N VAL A 80 -4.64 -7.62 -2.45
CA VAL A 80 -5.00 -8.79 -1.66
C VAL A 80 -4.99 -10.07 -2.49
N ALA A 81 -5.36 -10.00 -3.77
CA ALA A 81 -5.27 -11.15 -4.68
C ALA A 81 -3.81 -11.57 -4.89
N GLN A 82 -2.88 -10.63 -5.12
CA GLN A 82 -1.46 -10.91 -5.24
C GLN A 82 -0.89 -11.56 -3.96
N LEU A 83 -1.23 -11.00 -2.79
CA LEU A 83 -0.80 -11.54 -1.49
C LEU A 83 -1.33 -12.94 -1.25
N THR A 84 -2.59 -13.22 -1.61
CA THR A 84 -3.20 -14.54 -1.52
C THR A 84 -2.53 -15.56 -2.45
N GLN A 85 -2.00 -15.09 -3.59
CA GLN A 85 -1.22 -15.90 -4.52
C GLN A 85 0.25 -16.07 -4.10
N GLY A 86 0.65 -15.53 -2.94
CA GLY A 86 1.98 -15.70 -2.37
C GLY A 86 2.98 -14.61 -2.77
N ALA A 87 2.55 -13.47 -3.27
CA ALA A 87 3.44 -12.35 -3.51
C ALA A 87 4.13 -11.92 -2.21
N PRO A 88 5.47 -11.73 -2.21
CA PRO A 88 6.20 -11.35 -1.01
C PRO A 88 5.84 -9.93 -0.60
N GLY A 89 5.39 -9.74 0.63
CA GLY A 89 5.05 -8.44 1.22
C GLY A 89 5.27 -8.46 2.72
N ASP A 90 5.54 -7.30 3.30
CA ASP A 90 5.76 -7.14 4.74
C ASP A 90 4.60 -6.41 5.41
N VAL A 91 3.99 -5.44 4.70
CA VAL A 91 2.86 -4.63 5.17
C VAL A 91 1.79 -4.56 4.11
N PHE A 92 0.52 -4.60 4.52
CA PHE A 92 -0.65 -4.35 3.67
C PHE A 92 -1.46 -3.17 4.22
N ALA A 93 -1.71 -2.16 3.39
CA ALA A 93 -2.55 -1.00 3.67
C ALA A 93 -3.67 -0.90 2.62
N SER A 94 -4.91 -1.14 3.06
CA SER A 94 -6.09 -1.17 2.19
C SER A 94 -6.87 0.14 2.25
N ALA A 95 -7.59 0.47 1.17
CA ALA A 95 -8.51 1.61 1.11
C ALA A 95 -9.95 1.24 1.53
N ASP A 96 -10.17 0.05 2.04
CA ASP A 96 -11.41 -0.38 2.69
C ASP A 96 -11.20 -1.55 3.64
N THR A 97 -12.13 -1.76 4.55
CA THR A 97 -12.13 -2.91 5.45
C THR A 97 -12.44 -4.21 4.72
N LYS A 98 -13.30 -4.19 3.68
CA LYS A 98 -13.71 -5.37 2.93
C LYS A 98 -12.54 -6.13 2.31
N ASN A 99 -11.55 -5.44 1.74
CA ASN A 99 -10.36 -6.09 1.17
C ASN A 99 -9.35 -6.48 2.26
N MET A 100 -9.27 -5.74 3.38
CA MET A 100 -8.50 -6.17 4.54
C MET A 100 -9.09 -7.44 5.18
N ASP A 101 -10.42 -7.55 5.28
CA ASP A 101 -11.11 -8.75 5.79
C ASP A 101 -10.79 -9.98 4.93
N LYS A 102 -10.66 -9.84 3.62
CA LYS A 102 -10.18 -10.95 2.75
C LYS A 102 -8.77 -11.40 3.14
N ALA A 103 -7.86 -10.46 3.44
CA ALA A 103 -6.52 -10.80 3.91
C ALA A 103 -6.56 -11.50 5.27
N THR A 104 -7.44 -11.06 6.17
CA THR A 104 -7.68 -11.70 7.47
C THR A 104 -8.20 -13.13 7.30
N GLN A 105 -9.23 -13.33 6.48
CA GLN A 105 -9.83 -14.63 6.20
C GLN A 105 -8.85 -15.60 5.52
N ALA A 106 -7.97 -15.08 4.66
CA ALA A 106 -6.89 -15.84 4.04
C ALA A 106 -5.73 -16.15 5.01
N GLY A 107 -5.80 -15.65 6.26
CA GLY A 107 -4.77 -15.90 7.28
C GLY A 107 -3.45 -15.20 7.02
N LEU A 108 -3.43 -14.12 6.25
CA LEU A 108 -2.21 -13.42 5.81
C LEU A 108 -1.64 -12.48 6.88
N LEU A 109 -2.44 -12.05 7.87
CA LEU A 109 -2.05 -11.03 8.83
C LEU A 109 -1.33 -11.61 10.05
N ALA A 110 -0.28 -10.91 10.51
CA ALA A 110 0.46 -11.27 11.73
C ALA A 110 -0.25 -10.80 13.01
N SER A 111 -1.10 -9.78 12.91
CA SER A 111 -1.88 -9.21 14.02
C SER A 111 -3.18 -8.61 13.46
N ASP A 112 -4.07 -8.18 14.34
CA ASP A 112 -5.26 -7.45 13.94
C ASP A 112 -4.90 -6.16 13.19
N PRO A 113 -5.67 -5.78 12.15
CA PRO A 113 -5.42 -4.55 11.41
C PRO A 113 -5.78 -3.32 12.25
N VAL A 114 -5.05 -2.23 12.04
CA VAL A 114 -5.28 -0.94 12.69
C VAL A 114 -5.87 0.05 11.68
N ASN A 115 -7.02 0.64 11.99
CA ASN A 115 -7.58 1.71 11.18
C ASN A 115 -6.76 2.98 11.38
N PHE A 116 -6.29 3.61 10.29
CA PHE A 116 -5.39 4.76 10.40
C PHE A 116 -5.89 6.03 9.67
N ALA A 117 -6.86 5.88 8.77
CA ALA A 117 -7.43 7.01 8.03
C ALA A 117 -8.84 6.69 7.54
N SER A 118 -9.55 7.72 7.09
CA SER A 118 -10.77 7.58 6.31
C SER A 118 -10.78 8.55 5.13
N ASN A 119 -11.61 8.26 4.12
CA ASN A 119 -11.74 9.05 2.90
C ASN A 119 -13.14 8.93 2.33
N SER A 120 -13.57 9.92 1.56
CA SER A 120 -14.87 9.94 0.87
C SER A 120 -14.71 10.23 -0.61
N LEU A 121 -15.73 9.86 -1.41
CA LEU A 121 -15.73 10.11 -2.83
C LEU A 121 -16.03 11.58 -3.16
N THR A 122 -15.51 12.03 -4.28
CA THR A 122 -15.88 13.26 -4.98
C THR A 122 -15.95 12.99 -6.46
N ILE A 123 -16.71 13.80 -7.21
CA ILE A 123 -16.66 13.78 -8.66
C ILE A 123 -15.48 14.67 -9.10
N VAL A 124 -14.70 14.20 -10.06
CA VAL A 124 -13.70 15.01 -10.76
C VAL A 124 -14.11 15.19 -12.21
N VAL A 125 -13.90 16.39 -12.71
CA VAL A 125 -14.18 16.78 -14.11
C VAL A 125 -12.99 17.59 -14.63
N ALA A 126 -12.95 17.84 -15.94
CA ALA A 126 -11.96 18.73 -16.52
C ALA A 126 -11.98 20.13 -15.87
N PRO A 127 -10.86 20.86 -15.86
CA PRO A 127 -10.78 22.21 -15.29
C PRO A 127 -11.88 23.12 -15.80
N GLY A 128 -12.50 23.88 -14.89
CA GLY A 128 -13.61 24.77 -15.19
C GLY A 128 -14.96 24.11 -15.39
N ASN A 129 -15.04 22.79 -15.24
CA ASN A 129 -16.30 22.02 -15.31
C ASN A 129 -17.13 22.31 -16.59
N PRO A 130 -16.62 22.02 -17.78
CA PRO A 130 -17.26 22.40 -19.05
C PRO A 130 -18.63 21.73 -19.25
N LYS A 131 -18.88 20.60 -18.60
CA LYS A 131 -20.16 19.87 -18.67
C LYS A 131 -21.16 20.33 -17.58
N LYS A 132 -20.79 21.29 -16.72
CA LYS A 132 -21.65 21.88 -15.67
C LYS A 132 -22.22 20.82 -14.72
N ILE A 133 -21.44 19.81 -14.37
CA ILE A 133 -21.82 18.77 -13.42
C ILE A 133 -21.84 19.39 -12.01
N ALA A 134 -22.96 19.34 -11.31
CA ALA A 134 -23.15 19.94 -9.99
C ALA A 134 -23.65 18.96 -8.93
N SER A 135 -24.05 17.75 -9.33
CA SER A 135 -24.59 16.73 -8.45
C SER A 135 -24.23 15.31 -8.91
N PHE A 136 -24.40 14.34 -8.04
CA PHE A 136 -24.25 12.93 -8.40
C PHE A 136 -25.22 12.49 -9.49
N LYS A 137 -26.45 13.03 -9.46
CA LYS A 137 -27.47 12.78 -10.50
C LYS A 137 -27.05 13.24 -11.89
N ASP A 138 -26.22 14.27 -11.99
CA ASP A 138 -25.78 14.78 -13.30
C ASP A 138 -24.91 13.79 -14.06
N LEU A 139 -24.35 12.78 -13.37
CA LEU A 139 -23.59 11.69 -14.01
C LEU A 139 -24.48 10.80 -14.91
N THR A 140 -25.81 10.93 -14.85
CA THR A 140 -26.76 10.22 -15.73
C THR A 140 -27.07 10.98 -17.03
N GLN A 141 -26.46 12.14 -17.26
CA GLN A 141 -26.74 12.95 -18.46
C GLN A 141 -26.37 12.17 -19.73
N PRO A 142 -27.26 12.15 -20.76
CA PRO A 142 -26.96 11.46 -22.00
C PRO A 142 -25.70 12.01 -22.69
N GLY A 143 -24.85 11.09 -23.18
CA GLY A 143 -23.61 11.44 -23.88
C GLY A 143 -22.47 11.86 -22.97
N LEU A 144 -22.61 11.75 -21.65
CA LEU A 144 -21.53 11.98 -20.70
C LEU A 144 -20.67 10.71 -20.57
N SER A 145 -19.37 10.85 -20.77
CA SER A 145 -18.41 9.76 -20.54
C SER A 145 -17.98 9.74 -19.08
N VAL A 146 -18.58 8.83 -18.29
CA VAL A 146 -18.27 8.66 -16.86
C VAL A 146 -17.40 7.42 -16.67
N VAL A 147 -16.33 7.54 -15.88
CA VAL A 147 -15.47 6.43 -15.49
C VAL A 147 -15.48 6.26 -13.97
N VAL A 148 -15.43 5.00 -13.52
CA VAL A 148 -15.44 4.64 -12.09
C VAL A 148 -14.47 3.49 -11.84
N CYS A 149 -14.27 3.15 -10.59
CA CYS A 149 -13.60 1.90 -10.23
C CYS A 149 -14.55 0.71 -10.38
N ALA A 150 -14.01 -0.46 -10.71
CA ALA A 150 -14.77 -1.71 -10.73
C ALA A 150 -15.35 -2.04 -9.33
N PRO A 151 -16.48 -2.75 -9.24
CA PRO A 151 -17.21 -2.98 -7.99
C PRO A 151 -16.43 -3.64 -6.85
N GLN A 152 -15.42 -4.44 -7.15
CA GLN A 152 -14.55 -5.09 -6.16
C GLN A 152 -13.48 -4.19 -5.58
N VAL A 153 -13.18 -3.07 -6.26
CA VAL A 153 -12.21 -2.06 -5.83
C VAL A 153 -12.85 -1.15 -4.77
N PRO A 154 -12.11 -0.67 -3.76
CA PRO A 154 -12.69 0.15 -2.69
C PRO A 154 -13.52 1.36 -3.16
N CYS A 155 -13.01 2.11 -4.15
CA CYS A 155 -13.72 3.25 -4.75
C CYS A 155 -14.98 2.83 -5.51
N GLY A 156 -14.98 1.68 -6.19
CA GLY A 156 -16.15 1.14 -6.87
C GLY A 156 -17.21 0.64 -5.89
N SER A 157 -16.80 -0.06 -4.84
CA SER A 157 -17.71 -0.47 -3.75
C SER A 157 -18.35 0.75 -3.07
N ALA A 158 -17.61 1.84 -2.88
CA ALA A 158 -18.15 3.09 -2.35
C ALA A 158 -19.13 3.74 -3.35
N ALA A 159 -18.79 3.78 -4.65
CA ALA A 159 -19.68 4.29 -5.68
C ALA A 159 -21.02 3.56 -5.71
N GLN A 160 -21.01 2.22 -5.64
CA GLN A 160 -22.24 1.43 -5.56
C GLN A 160 -23.11 1.78 -4.34
N LYS A 161 -22.50 2.02 -3.17
CA LYS A 161 -23.25 2.45 -1.98
C LYS A 161 -23.91 3.81 -2.21
N VAL A 162 -23.20 4.73 -2.87
CA VAL A 162 -23.75 6.05 -3.23
C VAL A 162 -24.92 5.89 -4.22
N GLU A 163 -24.77 5.09 -5.27
CA GLU A 163 -25.85 4.83 -6.24
C GLU A 163 -27.11 4.30 -5.56
N GLN A 164 -26.95 3.33 -4.66
CA GLN A 164 -28.04 2.75 -3.89
C GLN A 164 -28.72 3.80 -2.99
N ALA A 165 -27.92 4.60 -2.27
CA ALA A 165 -28.43 5.63 -1.36
C ALA A 165 -29.14 6.77 -2.09
N ALA A 166 -28.61 7.16 -3.26
CA ALA A 166 -29.18 8.22 -4.10
C ALA A 166 -30.37 7.75 -4.94
N GLY A 167 -30.59 6.44 -5.08
CA GLY A 167 -31.56 5.89 -6.03
C GLY A 167 -31.24 6.23 -7.49
N VAL A 168 -29.96 6.42 -7.80
CA VAL A 168 -29.45 6.85 -9.12
C VAL A 168 -28.48 5.80 -9.62
N GLN A 169 -28.66 5.33 -10.84
CA GLN A 169 -27.72 4.47 -11.54
C GLN A 169 -27.27 5.15 -12.83
N PHE A 170 -26.00 5.09 -13.12
CA PHE A 170 -25.43 5.50 -14.39
C PHE A 170 -24.61 4.34 -14.99
N ASN A 171 -24.43 4.37 -16.31
CA ASN A 171 -23.64 3.36 -17.01
C ASN A 171 -22.25 3.92 -17.28
N PRO A 172 -21.20 3.52 -16.56
CA PRO A 172 -19.87 4.00 -16.83
C PRO A 172 -19.38 3.48 -18.19
N VAL A 173 -18.64 4.33 -18.92
CA VAL A 173 -18.01 3.90 -20.18
C VAL A 173 -16.82 2.98 -19.93
N SER A 174 -16.31 2.95 -18.70
CA SER A 174 -15.19 2.12 -18.29
C SER A 174 -15.14 1.97 -16.78
N GLU A 175 -14.70 0.78 -16.32
CA GLU A 175 -14.47 0.45 -14.92
C GLU A 175 -12.98 0.14 -14.71
N GLU A 176 -12.34 0.83 -13.75
CA GLU A 176 -10.90 0.78 -13.54
C GLU A 176 -10.52 -0.10 -12.33
N SER A 177 -9.37 -0.72 -12.39
CA SER A 177 -8.85 -1.56 -11.31
C SER A 177 -8.27 -0.75 -10.12
N GLN A 178 -8.07 0.56 -10.30
CA GLN A 178 -7.58 1.46 -9.25
C GLN A 178 -8.03 2.90 -9.49
N VAL A 179 -8.11 3.69 -8.41
CA VAL A 179 -8.64 5.07 -8.47
C VAL A 179 -7.76 6.02 -9.27
N THR A 180 -6.46 5.80 -9.31
CA THR A 180 -5.52 6.62 -10.09
C THR A 180 -5.75 6.53 -11.58
N ASP A 181 -6.29 5.41 -12.08
CA ASP A 181 -6.62 5.26 -13.50
C ASP A 181 -7.90 6.04 -13.86
N VAL A 182 -8.89 6.06 -12.95
CA VAL A 182 -10.06 6.95 -13.06
C VAL A 182 -9.61 8.41 -13.17
N LEU A 183 -8.76 8.85 -12.23
CA LEU A 183 -8.22 10.22 -12.24
C LEU A 183 -7.45 10.52 -13.54
N THR A 184 -6.63 9.57 -13.98
CA THR A 184 -5.84 9.72 -15.21
C THR A 184 -6.73 9.90 -16.43
N LYS A 185 -7.81 9.14 -16.59
CA LYS A 185 -8.74 9.26 -17.71
C LYS A 185 -9.41 10.64 -17.77
N VAL A 186 -9.75 11.21 -16.61
CA VAL A 186 -10.31 12.56 -16.56
C VAL A 186 -9.25 13.62 -16.86
N THR A 187 -8.07 13.53 -16.24
CA THR A 187 -6.99 14.53 -16.44
C THR A 187 -6.43 14.54 -17.86
N THR A 188 -6.55 13.44 -18.59
CA THR A 188 -6.11 13.30 -19.99
C THR A 188 -7.24 13.53 -21.01
N GLY A 189 -8.45 13.87 -20.55
CA GLY A 189 -9.60 14.12 -21.42
C GLY A 189 -10.21 12.89 -22.07
N GLN A 190 -9.91 11.69 -21.57
CA GLN A 190 -10.51 10.43 -22.03
C GLN A 190 -11.89 10.18 -21.41
N ALA A 191 -12.23 10.91 -20.36
CA ALA A 191 -13.54 10.91 -19.73
C ALA A 191 -13.95 12.33 -19.34
N ASP A 192 -15.26 12.59 -19.35
CA ASP A 192 -15.84 13.87 -18.93
C ASP A 192 -15.89 13.99 -17.40
N ALA A 193 -16.13 12.87 -16.72
CA ALA A 193 -16.24 12.81 -15.26
C ALA A 193 -15.73 11.45 -14.71
N GLY A 194 -15.31 11.47 -13.45
CA GLY A 194 -14.95 10.24 -12.72
C GLY A 194 -15.22 10.38 -11.23
N LEU A 195 -15.40 9.24 -10.57
CA LEU A 195 -15.49 9.16 -9.11
C LEU A 195 -14.14 8.77 -8.53
N VAL A 196 -13.56 9.66 -7.72
CA VAL A 196 -12.27 9.47 -7.04
C VAL A 196 -12.41 9.88 -5.58
N TYR A 197 -11.39 9.65 -4.77
CA TYR A 197 -11.40 10.19 -3.41
C TYR A 197 -11.06 11.68 -3.38
N VAL A 198 -11.53 12.35 -2.32
CA VAL A 198 -11.22 13.78 -2.07
C VAL A 198 -9.71 14.02 -2.12
N THR A 199 -8.92 13.12 -1.54
CA THR A 199 -7.45 13.22 -1.54
C THR A 199 -6.82 13.11 -2.92
N ASP A 200 -7.40 12.29 -3.82
CA ASP A 200 -6.93 12.19 -5.21
C ASP A 200 -7.17 13.49 -5.97
N ALA A 201 -8.37 14.07 -5.79
CA ALA A 201 -8.73 15.36 -6.39
C ALA A 201 -7.84 16.50 -5.89
N GLN A 202 -7.59 16.55 -4.57
CA GLN A 202 -6.67 17.53 -3.97
C GLN A 202 -5.24 17.35 -4.48
N GLY A 203 -4.78 16.11 -4.58
CA GLY A 203 -3.45 15.79 -5.11
C GLY A 203 -3.27 16.15 -6.60
N ALA A 204 -4.37 16.16 -7.38
CA ALA A 204 -4.38 16.57 -8.78
C ALA A 204 -4.31 18.10 -8.95
N GLY A 205 -4.72 18.88 -7.96
CA GLY A 205 -4.72 20.34 -7.99
C GLY A 205 -5.50 20.89 -9.19
N ASP A 206 -4.93 21.82 -9.91
CA ASP A 206 -5.57 22.51 -11.04
C ASP A 206 -5.84 21.64 -12.29
N LYS A 207 -5.43 20.37 -12.27
CA LYS A 207 -5.68 19.45 -13.38
C LYS A 207 -7.11 18.96 -13.45
N VAL A 208 -7.89 19.15 -12.39
CA VAL A 208 -9.32 18.81 -12.32
C VAL A 208 -10.09 19.88 -11.54
N THR A 209 -11.40 19.91 -11.75
CA THR A 209 -12.34 20.55 -10.85
C THR A 209 -13.05 19.47 -10.05
N ALA A 210 -12.98 19.54 -8.72
CA ALA A 210 -13.71 18.65 -7.84
C ALA A 210 -15.14 19.16 -7.61
N VAL A 211 -16.10 18.26 -7.67
CA VAL A 211 -17.52 18.55 -7.38
C VAL A 211 -17.95 17.66 -6.24
N SER A 212 -18.15 18.25 -5.07
CA SER A 212 -18.65 17.54 -3.90
C SER A 212 -20.15 17.25 -4.03
N PHE A 213 -20.60 16.17 -3.44
CA PHE A 213 -22.00 15.76 -3.41
C PHE A 213 -22.34 15.15 -2.04
N PRO A 214 -23.55 15.43 -1.50
CA PRO A 214 -23.88 15.07 -0.10
C PRO A 214 -23.97 13.55 0.12
N GLU A 215 -24.31 12.76 -0.89
CA GLU A 215 -24.47 11.31 -0.78
C GLU A 215 -23.16 10.58 -0.47
N ALA A 216 -22.01 11.22 -0.75
CA ALA A 216 -20.69 10.68 -0.41
C ALA A 216 -20.51 10.44 1.10
N ALA A 217 -21.22 11.20 1.95
CA ALA A 217 -21.16 11.05 3.40
C ALA A 217 -21.66 9.66 3.89
N GLY A 218 -22.52 9.01 3.12
CA GLY A 218 -23.01 7.66 3.39
C GLY A 218 -22.08 6.52 2.97
N ALA A 219 -20.95 6.83 2.32
CA ALA A 219 -20.04 5.85 1.74
C ALA A 219 -18.58 6.14 2.07
N VAL A 220 -18.31 6.54 3.31
CA VAL A 220 -16.94 6.77 3.79
C VAL A 220 -16.17 5.46 3.83
N ASN A 221 -14.96 5.47 3.28
CA ASN A 221 -14.03 4.34 3.35
C ASN A 221 -13.09 4.51 4.55
N THR A 222 -12.98 3.46 5.37
CA THR A 222 -11.97 3.34 6.43
C THR A 222 -10.76 2.59 5.88
N TYR A 223 -9.58 3.08 6.18
CA TYR A 223 -8.29 2.55 5.72
C TYR A 223 -7.58 1.80 6.83
N PRO A 224 -7.56 0.47 6.79
CA PRO A 224 -6.77 -0.35 7.71
C PRO A 224 -5.38 -0.66 7.17
N ILE A 225 -4.43 -0.88 8.10
CA ILE A 225 -3.06 -1.31 7.85
C ILE A 225 -2.70 -2.48 8.76
N ALA A 226 -1.92 -3.44 8.28
CA ALA A 226 -1.44 -4.58 9.06
C ALA A 226 -0.08 -5.07 8.60
N VAL A 227 0.67 -5.68 9.52
CA VAL A 227 1.87 -6.47 9.23
C VAL A 227 1.45 -7.84 8.70
N LEU A 228 2.12 -8.33 7.65
CA LEU A 228 1.87 -9.64 7.07
C LEU A 228 2.66 -10.74 7.79
N LYS A 229 2.08 -11.95 7.90
CA LYS A 229 2.74 -13.11 8.54
C LYS A 229 4.07 -13.51 7.88
N GLN A 230 4.16 -13.30 6.58
CA GLN A 230 5.34 -13.63 5.78
C GLN A 230 6.39 -12.52 5.76
N ALA A 231 6.21 -11.45 6.55
CA ALA A 231 7.13 -10.33 6.62
C ALA A 231 8.56 -10.83 6.92
N LYS A 232 9.49 -10.54 6.01
CA LYS A 232 10.90 -10.91 6.16
C LYS A 232 11.58 -10.14 7.28
N ASN A 233 11.14 -8.91 7.50
CA ASN A 233 11.61 -8.05 8.58
C ASN A 233 10.40 -7.54 9.39
N ALA A 234 9.86 -8.39 10.27
CA ALA A 234 8.67 -8.07 11.04
C ALA A 234 8.88 -6.87 12.00
N GLU A 235 10.11 -6.61 12.45
CA GLU A 235 10.41 -5.46 13.31
C GLU A 235 10.31 -4.16 12.49
N LEU A 236 10.92 -4.10 11.30
CA LEU A 236 10.83 -2.96 10.41
C LEU A 236 9.38 -2.71 9.95
N ALA A 237 8.64 -3.80 9.68
CA ALA A 237 7.24 -3.71 9.32
C ALA A 237 6.37 -3.09 10.43
N ARG A 238 6.60 -3.48 11.70
CA ARG A 238 5.92 -2.84 12.85
C ARG A 238 6.28 -1.38 12.98
N LYS A 239 7.57 -1.02 12.89
CA LYS A 239 8.02 0.38 12.94
C LYS A 239 7.35 1.23 11.85
N PHE A 240 7.15 0.68 10.64
CA PHE A 240 6.45 1.37 9.57
C PHE A 240 4.97 1.57 9.90
N VAL A 241 4.28 0.54 10.42
CA VAL A 241 2.88 0.66 10.86
C VAL A 241 2.77 1.70 11.99
N ASP A 242 3.69 1.68 12.97
CA ASP A 242 3.71 2.64 14.07
C ASP A 242 3.94 4.07 13.57
N LEU A 243 4.80 4.27 12.57
CA LEU A 243 5.01 5.58 11.95
C LEU A 243 3.73 6.07 11.24
N VAL A 244 3.06 5.22 10.46
CA VAL A 244 1.81 5.57 9.74
C VAL A 244 0.69 5.94 10.72
N THR A 245 0.55 5.17 11.80
CA THR A 245 -0.52 5.35 12.81
C THR A 245 -0.17 6.40 13.86
N GLY A 246 1.11 6.73 14.01
CA GLY A 246 1.63 7.73 14.95
C GLY A 246 1.46 9.17 14.46
N GLU A 247 1.83 10.12 15.32
CA GLU A 247 1.62 11.56 15.09
C GLU A 247 2.24 12.08 13.79
N ALA A 248 3.45 11.63 13.45
CA ALA A 248 4.15 12.05 12.24
C ALA A 248 3.42 11.61 10.96
N GLY A 249 3.03 10.34 10.86
CA GLY A 249 2.25 9.82 9.74
C GLY A 249 0.86 10.46 9.65
N GLN A 250 0.20 10.63 10.79
CA GLN A 250 -1.11 11.28 10.85
C GLN A 250 -1.06 12.75 10.39
N LYS A 251 0.04 13.45 10.65
CA LYS A 251 0.25 14.80 10.13
C LYS A 251 0.37 14.82 8.60
N VAL A 252 1.09 13.88 8.01
CA VAL A 252 1.20 13.75 6.54
C VAL A 252 -0.15 13.41 5.92
N LEU A 253 -0.87 12.46 6.50
CA LEU A 253 -2.19 12.03 6.01
C LEU A 253 -3.22 13.17 6.08
N SER A 254 -3.31 13.88 7.21
CA SER A 254 -4.25 15.00 7.36
C SER A 254 -3.92 16.18 6.44
N ALA A 255 -2.63 16.47 6.22
CA ALA A 255 -2.22 17.50 5.27
C ALA A 255 -2.61 17.17 3.82
N ALA A 256 -2.74 15.89 3.47
CA ALA A 256 -3.22 15.42 2.18
C ALA A 256 -4.75 15.30 2.08
N GLY A 257 -5.48 15.62 3.16
CA GLY A 257 -6.95 15.62 3.19
C GLY A 257 -7.59 14.32 3.68
N PHE A 258 -6.82 13.34 4.15
CA PHE A 258 -7.40 12.19 4.84
C PHE A 258 -8.02 12.63 6.18
N ALA A 259 -9.18 12.08 6.52
CA ALA A 259 -9.79 12.24 7.82
C ALA A 259 -9.33 11.11 8.77
N LYS A 260 -9.58 11.28 10.06
CA LYS A 260 -9.39 10.20 11.05
C LYS A 260 -10.35 9.06 10.79
N PRO A 261 -9.98 7.80 11.15
CA PRO A 261 -10.84 6.64 10.98
C PRO A 261 -12.13 6.72 11.77
#